data_5179629eef1d08c1c90a7055743e5a25
#
_entry.id   5179629eef1d08c1c90a7055743e5a25
#
_cell.length_a   1.000
_cell.length_b   1.000
_cell.length_c   1.000
_cell.angle_alpha   90.00
_cell.angle_beta   90.00
_cell.angle_gamma   90.00
#
_symmetry.space_group_name_H-M   'P 1'
#
loop_
_entity.id
_entity.type
_entity.pdbx_description
1 polymer ?
#
loop_
_entity_poly.entity_id
_entity_poly.type
_entity_poly.pdbx_seq_one_letter_code
_entity_poly.pdbx_strand_id
1 'polypeptide(L)'
;NGWIYSYSAKDDRLARFRTDGSQYEWVGEAEIKSGRYYISNGNVVYSVSNDGTTTIKCFNTEKKTTDTLKTFDTTSAWINGLYGNHLLYEVYDAKKEGDVVTGGTMRFYLYNLNSGTDYTLGNDKIEGTVWNDQIFLCDKAGNAELRSLQDPMIVTKEFKLPNALLGNISTSARLVLAVGKNLAFATDGEGSQVKILLMNSEWKELTSFTVN
;
A
#
# COMPACT_ATOMS: atom_id res chain seq x y z
N ASN A 1 15.22 -5.89 13.29
CA ASN A 1 16.26 -4.89 13.62
C ASN A 1 16.03 -4.16 14.96
N GLY A 2 15.01 -4.54 15.76
CA GLY A 2 14.77 -3.99 17.09
C GLY A 2 14.33 -2.51 17.14
N TRP A 3 13.80 -1.98 16.04
CA TRP A 3 13.20 -0.65 15.99
C TRP A 3 11.67 -0.75 15.92
N ILE A 4 11.00 0.05 16.74
CA ILE A 4 9.56 0.33 16.67
C ILE A 4 9.39 1.70 16.06
N TYR A 5 8.43 1.84 15.15
CA TYR A 5 8.06 3.10 14.53
C TYR A 5 6.69 3.53 15.06
N SER A 6 6.57 4.76 15.43
CA SER A 6 5.34 5.34 15.98
C SER A 6 5.14 6.76 15.48
N TYR A 7 3.93 7.05 15.05
CA TYR A 7 3.56 8.41 14.67
C TYR A 7 3.09 9.19 15.90
N SER A 8 3.70 10.35 16.14
CA SER A 8 3.26 11.27 17.18
C SER A 8 2.22 12.23 16.61
N ALA A 9 0.97 12.07 17.02
CA ALA A 9 -0.10 12.99 16.62
C ALA A 9 0.10 14.41 17.18
N LYS A 10 0.78 14.53 18.34
CA LYS A 10 1.09 15.83 18.96
C LYS A 10 2.09 16.63 18.14
N ASP A 11 3.13 15.95 17.65
CA ASP A 11 4.24 16.59 16.96
C ASP A 11 4.10 16.52 15.43
N ASP A 12 3.05 15.80 14.95
CA ASP A 12 2.75 15.55 13.54
C ASP A 12 3.98 14.95 12.80
N ARG A 13 4.66 14.00 13.44
CA ARG A 13 5.92 13.41 12.98
C ARG A 13 6.02 11.92 13.28
N LEU A 14 6.74 11.20 12.41
CA LEU A 14 7.12 9.82 12.63
C LEU A 14 8.38 9.76 13.50
N ALA A 15 8.36 8.92 14.52
CA ALA A 15 9.51 8.60 15.38
C ALA A 15 9.85 7.12 15.29
N ARG A 16 11.07 6.76 15.65
CA ARG A 16 11.44 5.38 15.95
C ARG A 16 12.21 5.31 17.27
N PHE A 17 12.08 4.17 17.92
CA PHE A 17 12.80 3.88 19.16
C PHE A 17 13.16 2.39 19.24
N ARG A 18 14.20 2.08 20.00
CA ARG A 18 14.58 0.69 20.24
C ARG A 18 13.56 0.00 21.14
N THR A 19 13.39 -1.30 20.93
CA THR A 19 12.49 -2.14 21.75
C THR A 19 12.87 -2.17 23.23
N ASP A 20 14.13 -1.90 23.57
CA ASP A 20 14.66 -1.76 24.94
C ASP A 20 14.57 -0.33 25.48
N GLY A 21 14.04 0.61 24.71
CA GLY A 21 13.92 2.02 25.09
C GLY A 21 15.22 2.84 25.04
N SER A 22 16.34 2.26 24.63
CA SER A 22 17.67 2.89 24.71
C SER A 22 17.89 4.05 23.76
N GLN A 23 17.15 4.13 22.66
CA GLN A 23 17.30 5.14 21.62
C GLN A 23 15.94 5.64 21.15
N TYR A 24 15.85 6.94 20.93
CA TYR A 24 14.68 7.60 20.33
C TYR A 24 15.16 8.64 19.32
N GLU A 25 14.56 8.66 18.15
CA GLU A 25 14.87 9.68 17.14
C GLU A 25 13.67 9.94 16.22
N TRP A 26 13.58 11.15 15.70
CA TRP A 26 12.65 11.50 14.63
C TRP A 26 13.11 10.88 13.30
N VAL A 27 12.15 10.38 12.54
CA VAL A 27 12.38 9.76 11.23
C VAL A 27 12.06 10.77 10.15
N GLY A 28 13.06 11.11 9.34
CA GLY A 28 12.89 12.02 8.21
C GLY A 28 12.47 13.43 8.60
N GLU A 29 11.95 14.14 7.62
CA GLU A 29 11.41 15.48 7.77
C GLU A 29 9.95 15.45 8.26
N ALA A 30 9.41 16.61 8.63
CA ALA A 30 8.02 16.75 9.11
C ALA A 30 6.93 16.44 8.05
N GLU A 31 7.35 16.06 6.83
CA GLU A 31 6.43 15.73 5.72
C GLU A 31 5.77 14.34 5.84
N ILE A 32 6.31 13.44 6.69
CA ILE A 32 5.77 12.09 6.83
C ILE A 32 4.52 12.14 7.69
N LYS A 33 3.37 12.05 7.05
CA LYS A 33 2.05 12.13 7.70
C LYS A 33 1.51 10.77 8.10
N SER A 34 0.64 10.74 9.09
CA SER A 34 -0.04 9.52 9.55
C SER A 34 -0.75 8.79 8.40
N GLY A 35 -0.61 7.46 8.37
CA GLY A 35 -1.29 6.58 7.42
C GLY A 35 -0.80 6.66 5.97
N ARG A 36 0.30 7.40 5.70
CA ARG A 36 0.83 7.59 4.35
C ARG A 36 2.28 7.15 4.19
N TYR A 37 2.72 6.20 5.00
CA TYR A 37 4.09 5.69 4.93
C TYR A 37 4.14 4.17 5.09
N TYR A 38 5.16 3.58 4.49
CA TYR A 38 5.50 2.17 4.61
C TYR A 38 6.98 2.02 4.97
N ILE A 39 7.30 0.98 5.73
CA ILE A 39 8.64 0.76 6.27
C ILE A 39 9.13 -0.63 5.92
N SER A 40 10.30 -0.72 5.28
CA SER A 40 10.98 -1.98 5.02
C SER A 40 12.49 -1.74 4.88
N ASN A 41 13.32 -2.65 5.40
CA ASN A 41 14.77 -2.65 5.25
C ASN A 41 15.46 -1.30 5.53
N GLY A 42 15.00 -0.58 6.56
CA GLY A 42 15.56 0.73 6.89
C GLY A 42 15.12 1.87 5.98
N ASN A 43 14.27 1.61 5.00
CA ASN A 43 13.64 2.61 4.16
C ASN A 43 12.25 2.95 4.68
N VAL A 44 11.92 4.23 4.71
CA VAL A 44 10.57 4.76 4.96
C VAL A 44 10.11 5.42 3.69
N VAL A 45 9.16 4.81 3.01
CA VAL A 45 8.56 5.33 1.77
C VAL A 45 7.24 5.99 2.10
N TYR A 46 7.03 7.20 1.62
CA TYR A 46 5.85 8.02 1.92
C TYR A 46 5.47 8.89 0.73
N SER A 47 4.23 9.35 0.71
CA SER A 47 3.73 10.28 -0.30
C SER A 47 3.41 11.64 0.29
N VAL A 48 3.73 12.68 -0.48
CA VAL A 48 3.40 14.08 -0.19
C VAL A 48 2.56 14.62 -1.35
N SER A 49 1.40 15.18 -1.06
CA SER A 49 0.54 15.79 -2.07
C SER A 49 0.41 17.29 -1.79
N ASN A 50 0.85 18.10 -2.74
CA ASN A 50 0.79 19.57 -2.70
C ASN A 50 0.41 20.12 -4.08
N ASP A 51 -0.45 21.11 -4.11
CA ASP A 51 -0.77 21.93 -5.30
C ASP A 51 -1.04 21.11 -6.58
N GLY A 52 -1.84 20.06 -6.46
CA GLY A 52 -2.21 19.23 -7.60
C GLY A 52 -1.18 18.16 -7.98
N THR A 53 -0.07 18.06 -7.28
CA THR A 53 0.97 17.04 -7.51
C THR A 53 1.07 16.06 -6.36
N THR A 54 1.50 14.83 -6.66
CA THR A 54 1.92 13.85 -5.65
C THR A 54 3.36 13.44 -5.89
N THR A 55 4.15 13.50 -4.83
CA THR A 55 5.54 13.04 -4.85
C THR A 55 5.70 11.85 -3.91
N ILE A 56 6.27 10.75 -4.41
CA ILE A 56 6.67 9.61 -3.59
C ILE A 56 8.14 9.78 -3.24
N LYS A 57 8.44 9.78 -1.94
CA LYS A 57 9.78 9.95 -1.38
C LYS A 57 10.21 8.72 -0.59
N CYS A 58 11.51 8.51 -0.49
CA CYS A 58 12.13 7.47 0.32
C CYS A 58 13.15 8.09 1.27
N PHE A 59 12.93 7.98 2.57
CA PHE A 59 13.92 8.31 3.58
C PHE A 59 14.69 7.06 4.00
N ASN A 60 15.99 7.06 3.79
CA ASN A 60 16.88 6.01 4.26
C ASN A 60 17.31 6.30 5.70
N THR A 61 16.93 5.44 6.64
CA THR A 61 17.14 5.67 8.07
C THR A 61 18.58 5.49 8.54
N GLU A 62 19.42 4.84 7.74
CA GLU A 62 20.86 4.67 8.04
C GLU A 62 21.67 5.84 7.49
N LYS A 63 21.43 6.20 6.23
CA LYS A 63 22.13 7.30 5.55
C LYS A 63 21.59 8.67 5.96
N LYS A 64 20.39 8.74 6.54
CA LYS A 64 19.68 9.98 6.90
C LYS A 64 19.45 10.89 5.69
N THR A 65 19.20 10.31 4.52
CA THR A 65 18.93 11.01 3.27
C THR A 65 17.53 10.74 2.79
N THR A 66 16.94 11.72 2.12
CA THR A 66 15.64 11.60 1.45
C THR A 66 15.83 11.70 -0.06
N ASP A 67 15.35 10.70 -0.77
CA ASP A 67 15.34 10.68 -2.23
C ASP A 67 13.90 10.82 -2.74
N THR A 68 13.72 11.59 -3.83
CA THR A 68 12.47 11.61 -4.58
C THR A 68 12.46 10.45 -5.57
N LEU A 69 11.51 9.53 -5.40
CA LEU A 69 11.38 8.37 -6.28
C LEU A 69 10.54 8.69 -7.52
N LYS A 70 9.39 9.34 -7.33
CA LYS A 70 8.42 9.66 -8.38
C LYS A 70 7.73 10.99 -8.09
N THR A 71 7.33 11.68 -9.16
CA THR A 71 6.45 12.86 -9.12
C THR A 71 5.36 12.71 -10.17
N PHE A 72 4.12 12.98 -9.80
CA PHE A 72 2.93 12.87 -10.64
C PHE A 72 2.17 14.21 -10.63
N ASP A 73 1.73 14.66 -11.79
CA ASP A 73 0.88 15.85 -11.96
C ASP A 73 -0.60 15.53 -11.60
N THR A 74 -0.77 14.86 -10.48
CA THR A 74 -2.07 14.48 -9.92
C THR A 74 -1.96 14.27 -8.42
N THR A 75 -3.04 14.54 -7.68
CA THR A 75 -3.16 14.17 -6.26
C THR A 75 -3.63 12.72 -6.06
N SER A 76 -3.90 12.02 -7.15
CA SER A 76 -4.48 10.68 -7.15
C SER A 76 -3.41 9.61 -7.42
N ALA A 77 -2.34 9.63 -6.63
CA ALA A 77 -1.32 8.57 -6.57
C ALA A 77 -1.14 8.11 -5.13
N TRP A 78 -1.11 6.80 -4.90
CA TRP A 78 -1.07 6.21 -3.57
C TRP A 78 -0.09 5.05 -3.47
N ILE A 79 0.50 4.88 -2.30
CA ILE A 79 1.34 3.74 -1.96
C ILE A 79 0.44 2.64 -1.40
N ASN A 80 0.60 1.41 -1.90
CA ASN A 80 -0.20 0.24 -1.52
C ASN A 80 0.60 -0.79 -0.73
N GLY A 81 1.93 -0.70 -0.73
CA GLY A 81 2.77 -1.59 0.05
C GLY A 81 4.26 -1.42 -0.24
N LEU A 82 5.06 -1.87 0.71
CA LEU A 82 6.51 -1.95 0.60
C LEU A 82 6.98 -3.28 1.20
N TYR A 83 7.66 -4.09 0.41
CA TYR A 83 8.27 -5.34 0.86
C TYR A 83 9.70 -5.45 0.33
N GLY A 84 10.66 -5.58 1.24
CA GLY A 84 12.07 -5.51 0.86
C GLY A 84 12.39 -4.17 0.21
N ASN A 85 12.79 -4.22 -1.04
CA ASN A 85 13.07 -3.05 -1.89
C ASN A 85 12.00 -2.86 -2.99
N HIS A 86 10.85 -3.48 -2.87
CA HIS A 86 9.77 -3.41 -3.85
C HIS A 86 8.61 -2.58 -3.31
N LEU A 87 8.36 -1.46 -3.98
CA LEU A 87 7.28 -0.52 -3.69
C LEU A 87 6.13 -0.75 -4.66
N LEU A 88 4.98 -1.13 -4.14
CA LEU A 88 3.74 -1.15 -4.89
C LEU A 88 3.03 0.19 -4.74
N TYR A 89 2.70 0.81 -5.84
CA TYR A 89 1.92 2.05 -5.86
C TYR A 89 0.92 2.05 -7.01
N GLU A 90 -0.05 2.93 -6.93
CA GLU A 90 -1.07 3.10 -7.95
C GLU A 90 -1.25 4.57 -8.31
N VAL A 91 -1.70 4.80 -9.53
CA VAL A 91 -2.04 6.12 -10.08
C VAL A 91 -3.39 6.04 -10.74
N TYR A 92 -4.27 6.98 -10.42
CA TYR A 92 -5.54 7.15 -11.08
C TYR A 92 -5.43 8.21 -12.18
N ASP A 93 -5.52 7.77 -13.42
CA ASP A 93 -5.57 8.64 -14.59
C ASP A 93 -7.01 9.11 -14.81
N ALA A 94 -7.34 10.26 -14.29
CA ALA A 94 -8.67 10.85 -14.46
C ALA A 94 -8.89 11.30 -15.90
N LYS A 95 -10.00 10.87 -16.50
CA LYS A 95 -10.51 11.48 -17.74
C LYS A 95 -11.30 12.72 -17.38
N LYS A 96 -10.97 13.85 -18.00
CA LYS A 96 -11.62 15.11 -17.73
C LYS A 96 -12.26 15.66 -19.05
N GLU A 97 -13.45 16.21 -18.91
CA GLU A 97 -14.10 17.06 -19.92
C GLU A 97 -14.23 18.45 -19.32
N GLY A 98 -13.32 19.35 -19.68
CA GLY A 98 -13.12 20.61 -18.97
C GLY A 98 -12.64 20.35 -17.53
N ASP A 99 -13.30 20.93 -16.53
CA ASP A 99 -12.98 20.74 -15.11
C ASP A 99 -13.72 19.54 -14.48
N VAL A 100 -14.58 18.85 -15.23
CA VAL A 100 -15.38 17.73 -14.73
C VAL A 100 -14.66 16.41 -14.97
N VAL A 101 -14.49 15.60 -13.92
CA VAL A 101 -13.99 14.23 -14.02
C VAL A 101 -15.12 13.33 -14.51
N THR A 102 -15.01 12.78 -15.72
CA THR A 102 -16.02 11.91 -16.35
C THR A 102 -15.70 10.42 -16.21
N GLY A 103 -14.56 10.08 -15.63
CA GLY A 103 -14.09 8.70 -15.41
C GLY A 103 -12.59 8.65 -15.24
N GLY A 104 -12.04 7.45 -15.30
CA GLY A 104 -10.58 7.26 -15.19
C GLY A 104 -10.19 5.80 -15.12
N THR A 105 -8.90 5.55 -15.09
CA THR A 105 -8.32 4.21 -15.03
C THR A 105 -7.30 4.17 -13.90
N MET A 106 -7.44 3.19 -13.02
CA MET A 106 -6.43 2.88 -12.02
C MET A 106 -5.34 2.03 -12.63
N ARG A 107 -4.09 2.39 -12.42
CA ARG A 107 -2.93 1.62 -12.85
C ARG A 107 -2.04 1.29 -11.67
N PHE A 108 -1.64 0.04 -11.58
CA PHE A 108 -0.71 -0.44 -10.57
C PHE A 108 0.70 -0.57 -11.13
N TYR A 109 1.66 -0.18 -10.33
CA TYR A 109 3.09 -0.21 -10.64
C TYR A 109 3.88 -0.84 -9.52
N LEU A 110 4.92 -1.59 -9.88
CA LEU A 110 5.94 -2.04 -8.95
C LEU A 110 7.26 -1.33 -9.26
N TYR A 111 7.79 -0.62 -8.27
CA TYR A 111 9.07 0.05 -8.37
C TYR A 111 10.12 -0.66 -7.52
N ASN A 112 11.26 -0.96 -8.11
CA ASN A 112 12.40 -1.54 -7.38
C ASN A 112 13.33 -0.42 -6.92
N LEU A 113 13.44 -0.21 -5.61
CA LEU A 113 14.26 0.85 -5.00
C LEU A 113 15.75 0.74 -5.32
N ASN A 114 16.27 -0.46 -5.58
CA ASN A 114 17.69 -0.67 -5.85
C ASN A 114 18.06 -0.37 -7.30
N SER A 115 17.23 -0.84 -8.25
CA SER A 115 17.53 -0.69 -9.68
C SER A 115 16.89 0.55 -10.29
N GLY A 116 15.91 1.17 -9.63
CA GLY A 116 15.11 2.24 -10.19
C GLY A 116 14.14 1.79 -11.29
N THR A 117 13.98 0.47 -11.47
CA THR A 117 13.11 -0.09 -12.51
C THR A 117 11.65 -0.03 -12.08
N ASP A 118 10.79 0.33 -13.01
CA ASP A 118 9.35 0.44 -12.86
C ASP A 118 8.64 -0.55 -13.77
N TYR A 119 7.72 -1.33 -13.21
CA TYR A 119 6.92 -2.31 -13.93
C TYR A 119 5.45 -1.92 -13.87
N THR A 120 4.79 -1.87 -15.03
CA THR A 120 3.34 -1.68 -15.10
C THR A 120 2.66 -3.03 -14.93
N LEU A 121 1.81 -3.17 -13.90
CA LEU A 121 1.18 -4.44 -13.54
C LEU A 121 -0.21 -4.63 -14.15
N GLY A 122 -0.85 -3.56 -14.60
CA GLY A 122 -2.18 -3.60 -15.23
C GLY A 122 -2.99 -2.33 -14.96
N ASN A 123 -4.10 -2.22 -15.66
CA ASN A 123 -5.02 -1.08 -15.61
C ASN A 123 -6.48 -1.47 -15.33
N ASP A 124 -6.73 -2.74 -15.05
CA ASP A 124 -8.04 -3.31 -14.72
C ASP A 124 -8.16 -3.70 -13.24
N LYS A 125 -7.09 -3.54 -12.48
CA LYS A 125 -7.04 -3.85 -11.06
C LYS A 125 -7.54 -2.67 -10.24
N ILE A 126 -8.14 -2.97 -9.10
CA ILE A 126 -8.67 -1.96 -8.20
C ILE A 126 -8.07 -2.05 -6.79
N GLU A 127 -7.49 -3.19 -6.46
CA GLU A 127 -6.82 -3.44 -5.19
C GLU A 127 -5.50 -4.18 -5.40
N GLY A 128 -4.51 -3.89 -4.56
CA GLY A 128 -3.24 -4.58 -4.58
C GLY A 128 -2.43 -4.37 -3.32
N THR A 129 -1.59 -5.35 -3.02
CA THR A 129 -0.57 -5.24 -1.97
C THR A 129 0.63 -6.15 -2.29
N VAL A 130 1.76 -5.87 -1.67
CA VAL A 130 2.92 -6.77 -1.68
C VAL A 130 2.89 -7.65 -0.43
N TRP A 131 3.05 -8.95 -0.64
CA TRP A 131 2.87 -9.93 0.42
C TRP A 131 3.68 -11.20 0.18
N ASN A 132 4.47 -11.60 1.17
CA ASN A 132 5.20 -12.88 1.21
C ASN A 132 5.96 -13.20 -0.10
N ASP A 133 6.81 -12.28 -0.55
CA ASP A 133 7.57 -12.31 -1.81
C ASP A 133 6.70 -12.33 -3.08
N GLN A 134 5.45 -11.94 -2.97
CA GLN A 134 4.49 -11.88 -4.05
C GLN A 134 3.76 -10.55 -4.09
N ILE A 135 3.18 -10.25 -5.25
CA ILE A 135 2.24 -9.15 -5.45
C ILE A 135 0.85 -9.77 -5.54
N PHE A 136 -0.05 -9.31 -4.71
CA PHE A 136 -1.48 -9.59 -4.84
C PHE A 136 -2.14 -8.44 -5.60
N LEU A 137 -2.95 -8.76 -6.60
CA LEU A 137 -3.79 -7.82 -7.34
C LEU A 137 -5.18 -8.42 -7.53
N CYS A 138 -6.22 -7.59 -7.51
CA CYS A 138 -7.55 -8.03 -7.92
C CYS A 138 -8.31 -6.97 -8.69
N ASP A 139 -9.23 -7.43 -9.55
CA ASP A 139 -10.15 -6.58 -10.30
C ASP A 139 -11.48 -6.38 -9.56
N LYS A 140 -12.31 -5.50 -10.11
CA LYS A 140 -13.65 -5.19 -9.59
C LYS A 140 -14.60 -6.40 -9.55
N ALA A 141 -14.38 -7.40 -10.39
CA ALA A 141 -15.16 -8.62 -10.40
C ALA A 141 -14.66 -9.66 -9.38
N GLY A 142 -13.56 -9.35 -8.66
CA GLY A 142 -12.94 -10.23 -7.68
C GLY A 142 -12.06 -11.32 -8.31
N ASN A 143 -11.68 -11.20 -9.58
CA ASN A 143 -10.63 -12.03 -10.12
C ASN A 143 -9.31 -11.53 -9.54
N ALA A 144 -8.60 -12.42 -8.87
CA ALA A 144 -7.37 -12.13 -8.17
C ALA A 144 -6.21 -12.90 -8.78
N GLU A 145 -5.04 -12.30 -8.70
CA GLU A 145 -3.78 -12.89 -9.15
C GLU A 145 -2.66 -12.64 -8.16
N LEU A 146 -1.77 -13.60 -8.07
CA LEU A 146 -0.48 -13.46 -7.42
C LEU A 146 0.60 -13.41 -8.48
N ARG A 147 1.55 -12.49 -8.32
CA ARG A 147 2.72 -12.35 -9.19
C ARG A 147 4.00 -12.46 -8.40
N SER A 148 5.07 -12.88 -9.07
CA SER A 148 6.40 -12.91 -8.48
C SER A 148 6.94 -11.51 -8.25
N LEU A 149 7.57 -11.24 -7.10
CA LEU A 149 8.34 -10.00 -6.90
C LEU A 149 9.65 -9.98 -7.69
N GLN A 150 10.20 -11.13 -8.05
CA GLN A 150 11.45 -11.23 -8.83
C GLN A 150 11.22 -10.95 -10.31
N ASP A 151 10.08 -11.42 -10.83
CA ASP A 151 9.62 -11.11 -12.19
C ASP A 151 8.12 -10.75 -12.14
N PRO A 152 7.78 -9.46 -12.04
CA PRO A 152 6.41 -9.00 -11.84
C PRO A 152 5.47 -9.28 -13.02
N MET A 153 6.02 -9.69 -14.16
CA MET A 153 5.22 -10.07 -15.32
C MET A 153 4.72 -11.52 -15.26
N ILE A 154 5.28 -12.33 -14.37
CA ILE A 154 4.88 -13.72 -14.17
C ILE A 154 3.73 -13.80 -13.17
N VAL A 155 2.56 -14.23 -13.66
CA VAL A 155 1.43 -14.62 -12.81
C VAL A 155 1.69 -16.03 -12.28
N THR A 156 1.82 -16.16 -10.97
CA THR A 156 2.10 -17.45 -10.30
C THR A 156 0.83 -18.19 -9.90
N LYS A 157 -0.28 -17.47 -9.72
CA LYS A 157 -1.58 -18.04 -9.37
C LYS A 157 -2.71 -17.08 -9.75
N GLU A 158 -3.80 -17.65 -10.27
CA GLU A 158 -5.06 -16.95 -10.48
C GLU A 158 -6.16 -17.65 -9.69
N PHE A 159 -7.11 -16.88 -9.15
CA PHE A 159 -8.23 -17.41 -8.39
C PHE A 159 -9.34 -16.37 -8.27
N LYS A 160 -10.50 -16.83 -7.80
CA LYS A 160 -11.65 -15.97 -7.51
C LYS A 160 -11.72 -15.71 -6.01
N LEU A 161 -11.84 -14.45 -5.61
CA LEU A 161 -12.09 -14.11 -4.21
C LEU A 161 -13.43 -14.69 -3.74
N PRO A 162 -13.53 -15.17 -2.49
CA PRO A 162 -14.81 -15.57 -1.92
C PRO A 162 -15.85 -14.44 -1.97
N ASN A 163 -17.11 -14.78 -2.18
CA ASN A 163 -18.21 -13.80 -2.27
C ASN A 163 -18.28 -12.87 -1.05
N ALA A 164 -17.90 -13.35 0.13
CA ALA A 164 -17.84 -12.55 1.35
C ALA A 164 -16.85 -11.38 1.27
N LEU A 165 -15.85 -11.46 0.38
CA LEU A 165 -14.85 -10.42 0.17
C LEU A 165 -15.24 -9.45 -0.96
N LEU A 166 -16.17 -9.86 -1.83
CA LEU A 166 -16.57 -9.08 -3.02
C LEU A 166 -17.44 -7.87 -2.68
N GLY A 167 -18.16 -7.89 -1.57
CA GLY A 167 -19.09 -6.84 -1.18
C GLY A 167 -18.44 -5.45 -1.14
N ASN A 168 -17.14 -5.36 -0.85
CA ASN A 168 -16.42 -4.11 -0.63
C ASN A 168 -15.50 -3.68 -1.74
N ILE A 169 -15.26 -4.54 -2.71
CA ILE A 169 -14.42 -4.19 -3.86
C ILE A 169 -15.08 -3.09 -4.73
N SER A 170 -16.37 -2.83 -4.53
CA SER A 170 -17.11 -1.79 -5.25
C SER A 170 -17.09 -0.40 -4.59
N THR A 171 -16.72 -0.32 -3.34
CA THR A 171 -16.65 0.92 -2.57
C THR A 171 -15.18 1.24 -2.25
N SER A 172 -14.80 2.47 -2.30
CA SER A 172 -13.45 3.02 -2.14
C SER A 172 -12.74 2.70 -0.81
N ALA A 173 -13.22 1.74 -0.03
CA ALA A 173 -12.59 1.28 1.20
C ALA A 173 -11.52 0.24 0.87
N ARG A 174 -10.31 0.71 0.68
CA ARG A 174 -9.12 -0.08 0.51
C ARG A 174 -8.74 -0.74 1.79
N LEU A 175 -8.72 -2.05 1.81
CA LEU A 175 -8.05 -2.68 2.92
C LEU A 175 -7.70 -4.13 2.61
N VAL A 176 -6.73 -4.30 1.71
CA VAL A 176 -5.92 -5.51 1.71
C VAL A 176 -4.59 -5.17 2.36
N LEU A 177 -4.34 -5.71 3.53
CA LEU A 177 -3.10 -5.52 4.27
C LEU A 177 -2.36 -6.82 4.45
N ALA A 178 -1.07 -6.82 4.18
CA ALA A 178 -0.21 -7.94 4.52
C ALA A 178 0.06 -7.95 6.03
N VAL A 179 -0.26 -9.04 6.70
CA VAL A 179 -0.03 -9.25 8.13
C VAL A 179 0.79 -10.52 8.33
N GLY A 180 2.10 -10.38 8.32
CA GLY A 180 3.02 -11.52 8.34
C GLY A 180 2.83 -12.41 7.11
N LYS A 181 2.47 -13.68 7.30
CA LYS A 181 2.17 -14.63 6.22
C LYS A 181 0.71 -14.64 5.77
N ASN A 182 -0.11 -13.75 6.29
CA ASN A 182 -1.54 -13.69 6.06
C ASN A 182 -1.93 -12.39 5.39
N LEU A 183 -3.13 -12.35 4.82
CA LEU A 183 -3.76 -11.15 4.29
C LEU A 183 -4.98 -10.79 5.16
N ALA A 184 -5.07 -9.55 5.54
CA ALA A 184 -6.24 -9.00 6.20
C ALA A 184 -7.06 -8.20 5.18
N PHE A 185 -8.36 -8.49 5.13
CA PHE A 185 -9.33 -7.77 4.31
C PHE A 185 -10.33 -7.09 5.22
N ALA A 186 -10.59 -5.82 5.00
CA ALA A 186 -11.74 -5.18 5.61
C ALA A 186 -12.94 -5.29 4.68
N THR A 187 -14.08 -5.62 5.28
CA THR A 187 -15.36 -5.74 4.59
C THR A 187 -16.44 -4.96 5.34
N ASP A 188 -17.51 -4.55 4.68
CA ASP A 188 -18.63 -3.93 5.36
C ASP A 188 -19.25 -4.94 6.33
N GLY A 189 -19.46 -4.50 7.56
CA GLY A 189 -20.28 -5.19 8.53
C GLY A 189 -21.73 -4.69 8.46
N GLU A 190 -22.50 -4.98 9.48
CA GLU A 190 -23.86 -4.46 9.62
C GLU A 190 -23.82 -2.99 10.10
N GLY A 191 -24.53 -2.10 9.42
CA GLY A 191 -24.56 -0.66 9.73
C GLY A 191 -23.23 0.05 9.44
N SER A 192 -22.66 0.72 10.44
CA SER A 192 -21.36 1.41 10.35
C SER A 192 -20.15 0.54 10.73
N GLN A 193 -20.38 -0.74 10.96
CA GLN A 193 -19.33 -1.65 11.40
C GLN A 193 -18.43 -2.06 10.24
N VAL A 194 -17.17 -2.37 10.56
CA VAL A 194 -16.20 -2.94 9.62
C VAL A 194 -15.85 -4.34 10.09
N LYS A 195 -16.07 -5.34 9.23
CA LYS A 195 -15.62 -6.70 9.49
C LYS A 195 -14.21 -6.89 8.93
N ILE A 196 -13.28 -7.33 9.74
CA ILE A 196 -11.93 -7.72 9.34
C ILE A 196 -11.87 -9.23 9.19
N LEU A 197 -11.45 -9.68 8.01
CA LEU A 197 -11.22 -11.09 7.68
C LEU A 197 -9.72 -11.33 7.57
N LEU A 198 -9.19 -12.28 8.33
CA LEU A 198 -7.80 -12.73 8.19
C LEU A 198 -7.77 -14.03 7.40
N MET A 199 -7.09 -14.01 6.26
CA MET A 199 -6.97 -15.14 5.34
C MET A 199 -5.53 -15.65 5.30
N ASN A 200 -5.35 -16.96 5.28
CA ASN A 200 -4.03 -17.56 5.07
C ASN A 200 -3.67 -17.65 3.57
N SER A 201 -2.48 -18.16 3.27
CA SER A 201 -1.98 -18.36 1.90
C SER A 201 -2.80 -19.37 1.05
N GLU A 202 -3.65 -20.17 1.69
CA GLU A 202 -4.57 -21.11 1.04
C GLU A 202 -5.96 -20.49 0.82
N TRP A 203 -6.15 -19.22 1.19
CA TRP A 203 -7.43 -18.49 1.10
C TRP A 203 -8.52 -19.06 2.02
N LYS A 204 -8.09 -19.63 3.15
CA LYS A 204 -9.00 -20.01 4.22
C LYS A 204 -9.06 -18.91 5.25
N GLU A 205 -10.26 -18.57 5.69
CA GLU A 205 -10.48 -17.68 6.82
C GLU A 205 -9.87 -18.29 8.07
N LEU A 206 -8.94 -17.58 8.71
CA LEU A 206 -8.36 -17.96 9.98
C LEU A 206 -9.20 -17.44 11.13
N THR A 207 -9.67 -16.23 11.00
CA THR A 207 -10.52 -15.55 11.98
C THR A 207 -11.16 -14.32 11.36
N SER A 208 -12.24 -13.86 11.97
CA SER A 208 -12.83 -12.57 11.66
C SER A 208 -13.25 -11.87 12.95
N PHE A 209 -13.26 -10.55 12.93
CA PHE A 209 -13.75 -9.72 14.01
C PHE A 209 -14.39 -8.45 13.45
N THR A 210 -15.31 -7.89 14.21
CA THR A 210 -16.02 -6.67 13.83
C THR A 210 -15.49 -5.51 14.67
N VAL A 211 -15.26 -4.38 14.02
CA VAL A 211 -14.85 -3.12 14.65
C VAL A 211 -16.03 -2.15 14.55
N ASN A 212 -16.40 -1.55 15.70
CA ASN A 212 -17.47 -0.56 15.83
C ASN A 212 -16.90 0.85 15.63
#